data_243865f7157c2ef845707e519d2d8e23
#
_entry.id   243865f7157c2ef845707e519d2d8e23
#
_cell.length_a   1.000
_cell.length_b   1.000
_cell.length_c   1.000
_cell.angle_alpha   90.00
_cell.angle_beta   90.00
_cell.angle_gamma   90.00
#
_symmetry.space_group_name_H-M   'P 1'
#
loop_
_entity.id
_entity.type
_entity.pdbx_description
1 polymer ?
#
loop_
_entity_poly.entity_id
_entity_poly.type
_entity_poly.pdbx_seq_one_letter_code
_entity_poly.pdbx_strand_id
1 'polypeptide(L)'
;MGVFIVVEGPEGAGKSTLVRWLAARLTAEGLQVTAVRQPGGTPVAEAARKVALKFPHEMSPVAELFLFLAARADLVQRVIRPALEAGQVVIADRFDLSTMAYQVAGGGLPAEDVAHAIRLATGGLVPDVTVVLDVPVEVGRARQRAARKVQDRFERQDDAFHARVLEVYRRATGPGVAHVDATQSKKVVQDAAWREVMAVTALSTRGVS
;
A
#
# COMPACT_ATOMS: atom_id res chain seq x y z
N MET A 1 2.73 2.75 21.74
CA MET A 1 3.28 2.67 20.37
C MET A 1 2.15 2.95 19.40
N GLY A 2 2.39 3.70 18.31
CA GLY A 2 1.35 4.01 17.34
C GLY A 2 0.85 2.78 16.58
N VAL A 3 -0.16 2.95 15.74
CA VAL A 3 -0.76 1.88 14.92
C VAL A 3 -0.41 2.10 13.46
N PHE A 4 0.07 1.05 12.78
CA PHE A 4 0.42 1.08 11.36
C PHE A 4 -0.60 0.33 10.50
N ILE A 5 -1.37 1.07 9.72
CA ILE A 5 -2.41 0.59 8.82
C ILE A 5 -1.91 0.69 7.38
N VAL A 6 -2.11 -0.36 6.60
CA VAL A 6 -1.79 -0.36 5.17
C VAL A 6 -3.06 -0.66 4.37
N VAL A 7 -3.27 0.06 3.28
CA VAL A 7 -4.32 -0.22 2.30
C VAL A 7 -3.67 -0.69 1.01
N GLU A 8 -3.99 -1.92 0.60
CA GLU A 8 -3.42 -2.60 -0.56
C GLU A 8 -4.50 -3.00 -1.57
N GLY A 9 -4.08 -3.46 -2.72
CA GLY A 9 -4.96 -3.94 -3.78
C GLY A 9 -4.54 -3.46 -5.16
N PRO A 10 -5.15 -3.99 -6.24
CA PRO A 10 -4.79 -3.65 -7.61
C PRO A 10 -5.14 -2.21 -7.98
N GLU A 11 -4.79 -1.82 -9.21
CA GLU A 11 -5.12 -0.51 -9.73
C GLU A 11 -6.65 -0.33 -9.86
N GLY A 12 -7.14 0.87 -9.57
CA GLY A 12 -8.59 1.17 -9.60
C GLY A 12 -9.40 0.59 -8.45
N ALA A 13 -8.79 -0.10 -7.47
CA ALA A 13 -9.48 -0.66 -6.30
C ALA A 13 -10.08 0.40 -5.35
N GLY A 14 -9.61 1.65 -5.41
CA GLY A 14 -10.13 2.73 -4.56
C GLY A 14 -9.28 3.04 -3.33
N LYS A 15 -8.06 2.52 -3.23
CA LYS A 15 -7.13 2.69 -2.11
C LYS A 15 -7.01 4.12 -1.60
N SER A 16 -6.61 5.06 -2.45
CA SER A 16 -6.40 6.45 -2.06
C SER A 16 -7.69 7.15 -1.58
N THR A 17 -8.85 6.68 -2.04
CA THR A 17 -10.15 7.16 -1.56
C THR A 17 -10.43 6.63 -0.15
N LEU A 18 -10.15 5.35 0.08
CA LEU A 18 -10.29 4.73 1.39
C LEU A 18 -9.31 5.32 2.42
N VAL A 19 -8.04 5.49 2.05
CA VAL A 19 -7.02 6.12 2.92
C VAL A 19 -7.44 7.49 3.39
N ARG A 20 -7.90 8.35 2.47
CA ARG A 20 -8.39 9.70 2.84
C ARG A 20 -9.60 9.65 3.77
N TRP A 21 -10.51 8.72 3.53
CA TRP A 21 -11.70 8.56 4.37
C TRP A 21 -11.33 8.02 5.76
N LEU A 22 -10.48 7.01 5.85
CA LEU A 22 -9.99 6.47 7.13
C LEU A 22 -9.24 7.54 7.93
N ALA A 23 -8.37 8.31 7.28
CA ALA A 23 -7.64 9.40 7.95
C ALA A 23 -8.59 10.44 8.54
N ALA A 24 -9.58 10.91 7.76
CA ALA A 24 -10.55 11.86 8.24
C ALA A 24 -11.40 11.30 9.39
N ARG A 25 -11.80 10.04 9.30
CA ARG A 25 -12.63 9.38 10.32
C ARG A 25 -11.87 9.19 11.63
N LEU A 26 -10.62 8.67 11.57
CA LEU A 26 -9.79 8.51 12.77
C LEU A 26 -9.45 9.85 13.43
N THR A 27 -9.21 10.89 12.62
CA THR A 27 -9.03 12.25 13.16
C THR A 27 -10.28 12.77 13.87
N ALA A 28 -11.47 12.48 13.35
CA ALA A 28 -12.74 12.82 14.00
C ALA A 28 -12.96 12.06 15.31
N GLU A 29 -12.36 10.88 15.49
CA GLU A 29 -12.33 10.14 16.76
C GLU A 29 -11.24 10.67 17.73
N GLY A 30 -10.57 11.78 17.40
CA GLY A 30 -9.55 12.42 18.25
C GLY A 30 -8.13 11.86 18.13
N LEU A 31 -7.87 10.97 17.18
CA LEU A 31 -6.54 10.39 16.99
C LEU A 31 -5.66 11.29 16.11
N GLN A 32 -4.36 11.32 16.39
CA GLN A 32 -3.38 11.93 15.49
C GLN A 32 -3.06 10.95 14.35
N VAL A 33 -3.23 11.40 13.11
CA VAL A 33 -3.11 10.53 11.93
C VAL A 33 -2.08 11.09 10.94
N THR A 34 -1.14 10.25 10.53
CA THR A 34 -0.23 10.52 9.43
C THR A 34 -0.59 9.62 8.24
N ALA A 35 -1.08 10.21 7.16
CA ALA A 35 -1.40 9.49 5.93
C ALA A 35 -0.26 9.64 4.91
N VAL A 36 0.24 8.51 4.39
CA VAL A 36 1.34 8.46 3.42
C VAL A 36 0.96 7.64 2.20
N ARG A 37 1.67 7.82 1.09
CA ARG A 37 1.55 6.96 -0.11
C ARG A 37 2.90 6.44 -0.54
N GLN A 38 2.93 5.27 -1.14
CA GLN A 38 4.15 4.70 -1.69
C GLN A 38 4.03 4.42 -3.21
N PRO A 39 5.14 4.63 -3.94
CA PRO A 39 6.32 5.39 -3.55
C PRO A 39 6.01 6.88 -3.42
N GLY A 40 6.69 7.59 -2.52
CA GLY A 40 6.53 9.05 -2.32
C GLY A 40 6.54 9.45 -0.84
N GLY A 41 6.23 10.71 -0.55
CA GLY A 41 6.06 11.25 0.79
C GLY A 41 7.31 11.88 1.41
N THR A 42 8.48 11.79 0.76
CA THR A 42 9.70 12.53 1.10
C THR A 42 10.38 13.02 -0.18
N PRO A 43 11.29 14.00 -0.12
CA PRO A 43 11.99 14.46 -1.32
C PRO A 43 12.72 13.33 -2.07
N VAL A 44 13.41 12.43 -1.35
CA VAL A 44 14.09 11.26 -1.93
C VAL A 44 13.08 10.31 -2.54
N ALA A 45 12.00 10.00 -1.82
CA ALA A 45 10.97 9.09 -2.29
C ALA A 45 10.22 9.63 -3.53
N GLU A 46 9.99 10.95 -3.62
CA GLU A 46 9.37 11.56 -4.80
C GLU A 46 10.33 11.55 -6.00
N ALA A 47 11.64 11.76 -5.79
CA ALA A 47 12.64 11.64 -6.84
C ALA A 47 12.71 10.20 -7.38
N ALA A 48 12.81 9.21 -6.51
CA ALA A 48 12.80 7.80 -6.87
C ALA A 48 11.50 7.41 -7.59
N ARG A 49 10.33 7.87 -7.10
CA ARG A 49 9.03 7.69 -7.76
C ARG A 49 9.03 8.24 -9.18
N LYS A 50 9.56 9.46 -9.38
CA LYS A 50 9.61 10.07 -10.71
C LYS A 50 10.39 9.18 -11.69
N VAL A 51 11.53 8.67 -11.27
CA VAL A 51 12.32 7.74 -12.08
C VAL A 51 11.56 6.43 -12.28
N ALA A 52 11.12 5.76 -11.21
CA ALA A 52 10.48 4.46 -11.28
C ALA A 52 9.22 4.43 -12.17
N LEU A 53 8.42 5.50 -12.19
CA LEU A 53 7.12 5.52 -12.89
C LEU A 53 7.15 6.25 -14.24
N LYS A 54 8.09 7.19 -14.44
CA LYS A 54 8.07 8.09 -15.60
C LYS A 54 9.33 8.04 -16.47
N PHE A 55 10.31 7.18 -16.12
CA PHE A 55 11.51 7.04 -16.94
C PHE A 55 11.13 6.52 -18.32
N PRO A 56 11.58 7.17 -19.43
CA PRO A 56 11.08 6.87 -20.77
C PRO A 56 11.72 5.64 -21.41
N HIS A 57 12.74 5.07 -20.78
CA HIS A 57 13.47 3.90 -21.29
C HIS A 57 13.18 2.66 -20.45
N GLU A 58 13.57 1.50 -20.98
CA GLU A 58 13.51 0.25 -20.25
C GLU A 58 14.42 0.30 -19.02
N MET A 59 14.02 -0.39 -17.99
CA MET A 59 14.73 -0.50 -16.72
C MET A 59 14.78 -1.97 -16.32
N SER A 60 15.93 -2.43 -15.87
CA SER A 60 16.03 -3.80 -15.35
C SER A 60 15.14 -3.97 -14.11
N PRO A 61 14.52 -5.15 -13.92
CA PRO A 61 13.64 -5.39 -12.75
C PRO A 61 14.34 -5.13 -11.41
N VAL A 62 15.64 -5.41 -11.32
CA VAL A 62 16.41 -5.15 -10.08
C VAL A 62 16.60 -3.65 -9.84
N ALA A 63 16.91 -2.86 -10.87
CA ALA A 63 17.02 -1.41 -10.73
C ALA A 63 15.69 -0.78 -10.32
N GLU A 64 14.59 -1.27 -10.88
CA GLU A 64 13.24 -0.87 -10.51
C GLU A 64 12.95 -1.17 -9.04
N LEU A 65 13.23 -2.41 -8.58
CA LEU A 65 13.07 -2.80 -7.18
C LEU A 65 13.82 -1.85 -6.25
N PHE A 66 15.10 -1.54 -6.55
CA PHE A 66 15.89 -0.65 -5.71
C PHE A 66 15.36 0.77 -5.65
N LEU A 67 14.75 1.30 -6.72
CA LEU A 67 14.08 2.60 -6.68
C LEU A 67 12.88 2.60 -5.73
N PHE A 68 12.05 1.55 -5.77
CA PHE A 68 10.92 1.42 -4.84
C PHE A 68 11.40 1.25 -3.40
N LEU A 69 12.45 0.46 -3.18
CA LEU A 69 12.99 0.22 -1.85
C LEU A 69 13.71 1.46 -1.29
N ALA A 70 14.44 2.22 -2.12
CA ALA A 70 15.03 3.49 -1.70
C ALA A 70 13.96 4.50 -1.25
N ALA A 71 12.86 4.63 -2.02
CA ALA A 71 11.73 5.47 -1.65
C ALA A 71 11.10 5.01 -0.32
N ARG A 72 10.95 3.70 -0.14
CA ARG A 72 10.38 3.11 1.08
C ARG A 72 11.26 3.32 2.29
N ALA A 73 12.55 3.05 2.16
CA ALA A 73 13.50 3.19 3.25
C ALA A 73 13.54 4.62 3.81
N ASP A 74 13.59 5.61 2.93
CA ASP A 74 13.59 7.02 3.34
C ASP A 74 12.25 7.43 3.99
N LEU A 75 11.12 6.98 3.43
CA LEU A 75 9.80 7.24 4.00
C LEU A 75 9.62 6.57 5.38
N VAL A 76 10.06 5.32 5.54
CA VAL A 76 9.97 4.60 6.81
C VAL A 76 10.79 5.30 7.88
N GLN A 77 12.04 5.67 7.58
CA GLN A 77 12.92 6.30 8.55
C GLN A 77 12.51 7.72 8.93
N ARG A 78 12.07 8.51 7.94
CA ARG A 78 11.83 9.94 8.16
C ARG A 78 10.40 10.29 8.57
N VAL A 79 9.44 9.43 8.26
CA VAL A 79 8.02 9.74 8.47
C VAL A 79 7.32 8.67 9.28
N ILE A 80 7.35 7.39 8.83
CA ILE A 80 6.52 6.35 9.43
C ILE A 80 6.98 6.03 10.85
N ARG A 81 8.26 5.71 11.05
CA ARG A 81 8.78 5.38 12.39
C ARG A 81 8.63 6.51 13.39
N PRO A 82 9.03 7.77 13.10
CA PRO A 82 8.83 8.87 14.04
C PRO A 82 7.36 9.09 14.41
N ALA A 83 6.43 8.95 13.44
CA ALA A 83 5.01 9.07 13.74
C ALA A 83 4.50 7.95 14.65
N LEU A 84 4.93 6.69 14.42
CA LEU A 84 4.57 5.55 15.27
C LEU A 84 5.17 5.68 16.68
N GLU A 85 6.40 6.15 16.77
CA GLU A 85 7.07 6.41 18.07
C GLU A 85 6.38 7.52 18.86
N ALA A 86 5.82 8.54 18.15
CA ALA A 86 4.99 9.58 18.74
C ALA A 86 3.55 9.11 19.07
N GLY A 87 3.23 7.82 18.92
CA GLY A 87 1.92 7.25 19.23
C GLY A 87 0.83 7.55 18.20
N GLN A 88 1.18 8.04 17.02
CA GLN A 88 0.22 8.36 15.97
C GLN A 88 -0.28 7.11 15.23
N VAL A 89 -1.45 7.21 14.61
CA VAL A 89 -1.90 6.25 13.61
C VAL A 89 -1.28 6.61 12.25
N VAL A 90 -0.54 5.69 11.67
CA VAL A 90 0.00 5.84 10.31
C VAL A 90 -0.85 5.03 9.34
N ILE A 91 -1.29 5.64 8.24
CA ILE A 91 -2.03 4.96 7.17
C ILE A 91 -1.24 5.09 5.87
N ALA A 92 -0.84 3.96 5.28
CA ALA A 92 -0.12 3.92 4.02
C ALA A 92 -1.01 3.44 2.85
N ASP A 93 -1.01 4.19 1.75
CA ASP A 93 -1.48 3.73 0.43
C ASP A 93 -0.36 2.94 -0.22
N ARG A 94 -0.40 1.62 -0.16
CA ARG A 94 0.59 0.61 -0.52
C ARG A 94 1.76 0.48 0.46
N PHE A 95 2.30 -0.74 0.54
CA PHE A 95 3.52 -1.07 1.28
C PHE A 95 4.23 -2.28 0.63
N ASP A 96 4.67 -3.25 1.41
CA ASP A 96 5.48 -4.41 0.99
C ASP A 96 4.74 -5.39 0.07
N LEU A 97 3.45 -5.64 0.30
CA LEU A 97 2.64 -6.53 -0.54
C LEU A 97 2.61 -6.05 -2.01
N SER A 98 2.58 -4.73 -2.23
CA SER A 98 2.73 -4.18 -3.59
C SER A 98 4.05 -4.57 -4.24
N THR A 99 5.17 -4.63 -3.51
CA THR A 99 6.46 -5.07 -4.06
C THR A 99 6.45 -6.56 -4.43
N MET A 100 5.85 -7.39 -3.59
CA MET A 100 5.65 -8.80 -3.91
C MET A 100 4.76 -8.99 -5.14
N ALA A 101 3.73 -8.19 -5.29
CA ALA A 101 2.84 -8.27 -6.44
C ALA A 101 3.51 -7.80 -7.74
N TYR A 102 4.15 -6.65 -7.74
CA TYR A 102 4.65 -6.02 -8.96
C TYR A 102 6.05 -6.50 -9.35
N GLN A 103 7.01 -6.59 -8.43
CA GLN A 103 8.39 -6.93 -8.74
C GLN A 103 8.64 -8.46 -8.72
N VAL A 104 7.94 -9.20 -7.86
CA VAL A 104 8.05 -10.67 -7.86
C VAL A 104 7.11 -11.27 -8.91
N ALA A 105 5.80 -11.24 -8.69
CA ALA A 105 4.85 -11.92 -9.57
C ALA A 105 4.76 -11.26 -10.95
N GLY A 106 4.77 -9.94 -11.01
CA GLY A 106 4.78 -9.18 -12.26
C GLY A 106 6.13 -9.24 -12.97
N GLY A 107 7.20 -8.87 -12.27
CA GLY A 107 8.55 -8.67 -12.80
C GLY A 107 9.46 -9.91 -12.80
N GLY A 108 9.04 -11.02 -12.16
CA GLY A 108 9.76 -12.30 -12.16
C GLY A 108 10.97 -12.35 -11.25
N LEU A 109 11.13 -11.43 -10.30
CA LEU A 109 12.24 -11.48 -9.34
C LEU A 109 12.04 -12.60 -8.31
N PRO A 110 13.11 -13.21 -7.78
CA PRO A 110 13.03 -14.22 -6.74
C PRO A 110 12.38 -13.67 -5.46
N ALA A 111 11.36 -14.36 -4.96
CA ALA A 111 10.57 -13.88 -3.82
C ALA A 111 11.40 -13.74 -2.54
N GLU A 112 12.33 -14.65 -2.30
CA GLU A 112 13.18 -14.66 -1.11
C GLU A 112 14.13 -13.45 -1.10
N ASP A 113 14.77 -13.15 -2.21
CA ASP A 113 15.68 -12.00 -2.35
C ASP A 113 14.94 -10.69 -2.16
N VAL A 114 13.74 -10.57 -2.76
CA VAL A 114 12.88 -9.39 -2.61
C VAL A 114 12.42 -9.23 -1.17
N ALA A 115 12.03 -10.31 -0.49
CA ALA A 115 11.63 -10.28 0.92
C ALA A 115 12.79 -9.84 1.83
N HIS A 116 14.02 -10.29 1.57
CA HIS A 116 15.21 -9.83 2.29
C HIS A 116 15.46 -8.33 2.07
N ALA A 117 15.38 -7.88 0.82
CA ALA A 117 15.56 -6.47 0.48
C ALA A 117 14.48 -5.56 1.11
N ILE A 118 13.22 -6.03 1.16
CA ILE A 118 12.13 -5.35 1.87
C ILE A 118 12.46 -5.22 3.36
N ARG A 119 12.88 -6.30 4.02
CA ARG A 119 13.24 -6.27 5.45
C ARG A 119 14.37 -5.26 5.72
N LEU A 120 15.38 -5.22 4.86
CA LEU A 120 16.46 -4.23 4.97
C LEU A 120 15.90 -2.80 4.82
N ALA A 121 15.09 -2.52 3.81
CA ALA A 121 14.54 -1.20 3.53
C ALA A 121 13.57 -0.71 4.62
N THR A 122 12.83 -1.61 5.27
CA THR A 122 11.84 -1.26 6.30
C THR A 122 12.40 -1.35 7.72
N GLY A 123 13.59 -1.96 7.90
CA GLY A 123 14.10 -2.32 9.22
C GLY A 123 13.18 -3.29 9.95
N GLY A 124 12.51 -4.19 9.20
CA GLY A 124 11.58 -5.17 9.74
C GLY A 124 10.24 -4.63 10.21
N LEU A 125 9.87 -3.38 9.83
CA LEU A 125 8.55 -2.83 10.16
C LEU A 125 7.45 -3.63 9.46
N VAL A 126 6.46 -4.09 10.24
CA VAL A 126 5.28 -4.83 9.79
C VAL A 126 4.02 -4.04 10.12
N PRO A 127 3.02 -3.99 9.25
CA PRO A 127 1.72 -3.37 9.56
C PRO A 127 0.97 -4.13 10.66
N ASP A 128 0.23 -3.41 11.51
CA ASP A 128 -0.73 -4.00 12.45
C ASP A 128 -1.96 -4.53 11.71
N VAL A 129 -2.37 -3.86 10.62
CA VAL A 129 -3.40 -4.34 9.72
C VAL A 129 -3.10 -3.93 8.27
N THR A 130 -3.31 -4.87 7.35
CA THR A 130 -3.29 -4.67 5.90
C THR A 130 -4.69 -4.93 5.34
N VAL A 131 -5.36 -3.88 4.92
CA VAL A 131 -6.67 -3.97 4.25
C VAL A 131 -6.44 -4.15 2.76
N VAL A 132 -6.73 -5.34 2.25
CA VAL A 132 -6.65 -5.67 0.83
C VAL A 132 -8.00 -5.40 0.16
N LEU A 133 -8.03 -4.48 -0.78
CA LEU A 133 -9.22 -4.18 -1.58
C LEU A 133 -9.31 -5.14 -2.77
N ASP A 134 -10.23 -6.09 -2.69
CA ASP A 134 -10.48 -7.05 -3.75
C ASP A 134 -11.37 -6.45 -4.83
N VAL A 135 -10.87 -6.43 -6.06
CA VAL A 135 -11.62 -5.98 -7.23
C VAL A 135 -11.17 -6.74 -8.48
N PRO A 136 -12.09 -7.21 -9.34
CA PRO A 136 -11.74 -7.76 -10.63
C PRO A 136 -10.99 -6.75 -11.51
N VAL A 137 -10.08 -7.24 -12.36
CA VAL A 137 -9.25 -6.38 -13.23
C VAL A 137 -10.13 -5.47 -14.09
N GLU A 138 -11.21 -6.01 -14.63
CA GLU A 138 -12.13 -5.29 -15.52
C GLU A 138 -12.79 -4.08 -14.82
N VAL A 139 -13.18 -4.27 -13.55
CA VAL A 139 -13.78 -3.21 -12.72
C VAL A 139 -12.75 -2.13 -12.40
N GLY A 140 -11.54 -2.54 -12.00
CA GLY A 140 -10.44 -1.62 -11.74
C GLY A 140 -10.10 -0.77 -12.97
N ARG A 141 -9.95 -1.41 -14.13
CA ARG A 141 -9.68 -0.73 -15.41
C ARG A 141 -10.82 0.21 -15.85
N ALA A 142 -12.08 -0.20 -15.64
CA ALA A 142 -13.21 0.65 -15.94
C ALA A 142 -13.19 1.94 -15.10
N ARG A 143 -12.87 1.82 -13.81
CA ARG A 143 -12.74 2.97 -12.90
C ARG A 143 -11.57 3.90 -13.29
N GLN A 144 -10.43 3.34 -13.71
CA GLN A 144 -9.29 4.13 -14.18
C GLN A 144 -9.63 4.91 -15.45
N ARG A 145 -10.28 4.26 -16.44
CA ARG A 145 -10.74 4.93 -17.67
C ARG A 145 -11.71 6.07 -17.36
N ALA A 146 -12.67 5.85 -16.47
CA ALA A 146 -13.63 6.88 -16.07
C ALA A 146 -12.96 8.09 -15.40
N ALA A 147 -11.87 7.86 -14.65
CA ALA A 147 -11.10 8.91 -14.01
C ALA A 147 -10.17 9.69 -14.98
N ARG A 148 -10.08 9.32 -16.26
CA ARG A 148 -9.21 9.94 -17.27
C ARG A 148 -7.75 10.09 -16.83
N LYS A 149 -7.27 9.17 -16.01
CA LYS A 149 -5.92 9.21 -15.46
C LYS A 149 -4.90 8.85 -16.53
N VAL A 150 -3.81 9.61 -16.61
CA VAL A 150 -2.66 9.24 -17.46
C VAL A 150 -2.03 7.98 -16.90
N GLN A 151 -1.94 6.95 -17.74
CA GLN A 151 -1.39 5.65 -17.37
C GLN A 151 0.13 5.74 -17.13
N ASP A 152 0.58 5.18 -16.04
CA ASP A 152 2.00 4.95 -15.80
C ASP A 152 2.50 3.67 -16.52
N ARG A 153 3.78 3.34 -16.35
CA ARG A 153 4.40 2.19 -17.05
C ARG A 153 3.83 0.83 -16.61
N PHE A 154 3.35 0.70 -15.37
CA PHE A 154 2.73 -0.53 -14.88
C PHE A 154 1.30 -0.68 -15.40
N GLU A 155 0.55 0.41 -15.42
CA GLU A 155 -0.82 0.42 -15.94
C GLU A 155 -0.87 0.11 -17.45
N ARG A 156 0.26 0.22 -18.18
CA ARG A 156 0.41 -0.14 -19.60
C ARG A 156 0.87 -1.58 -19.84
N GLN A 157 1.16 -2.35 -18.79
CA GLN A 157 1.52 -3.76 -18.92
C GLN A 157 0.36 -4.60 -19.47
N ASP A 158 0.67 -5.79 -19.97
CA ASP A 158 -0.29 -6.72 -20.56
C ASP A 158 -1.24 -7.35 -19.51
N ASP A 159 -2.22 -8.05 -20.01
CA ASP A 159 -3.23 -8.71 -19.15
C ASP A 159 -2.63 -9.83 -18.32
N ALA A 160 -1.62 -10.52 -18.82
CA ALA A 160 -0.93 -11.58 -18.09
C ALA A 160 -0.17 -11.03 -16.88
N PHE A 161 0.48 -9.88 -17.03
CA PHE A 161 1.10 -9.17 -15.91
C PHE A 161 0.07 -8.81 -14.83
N HIS A 162 -1.03 -8.18 -15.23
CA HIS A 162 -2.08 -7.78 -14.28
C HIS A 162 -2.74 -8.97 -13.59
N ALA A 163 -2.91 -10.09 -14.30
CA ALA A 163 -3.44 -11.32 -13.71
C ALA A 163 -2.50 -11.87 -12.62
N ARG A 164 -1.18 -11.90 -12.87
CA ARG A 164 -0.20 -12.33 -11.86
C ARG A 164 -0.18 -11.40 -10.64
N VAL A 165 -0.22 -10.09 -10.85
CA VAL A 165 -0.30 -9.09 -9.77
C VAL A 165 -1.56 -9.27 -8.94
N LEU A 166 -2.72 -9.45 -9.58
CA LEU A 166 -4.00 -9.66 -8.89
C LEU A 166 -3.97 -10.91 -8.02
N GLU A 167 -3.38 -11.99 -8.52
CA GLU A 167 -3.33 -13.27 -7.79
C GLU A 167 -2.54 -13.15 -6.47
N VAL A 168 -1.50 -12.31 -6.40
CA VAL A 168 -0.79 -12.04 -5.15
C VAL A 168 -1.71 -11.37 -4.13
N TYR A 169 -2.49 -10.36 -4.54
CA TYR A 169 -3.45 -9.72 -3.65
C TYR A 169 -4.53 -10.70 -3.17
N ARG A 170 -5.10 -11.49 -4.06
CA ARG A 170 -6.15 -12.48 -3.71
C ARG A 170 -5.69 -13.56 -2.76
N ARG A 171 -4.41 -13.96 -2.83
CA ARG A 171 -3.79 -14.96 -1.96
C ARG A 171 -3.14 -14.38 -0.72
N ALA A 172 -3.12 -13.07 -0.55
CA ALA A 172 -2.54 -12.46 0.63
C ALA A 172 -3.25 -12.95 1.88
N THR A 173 -2.50 -13.58 2.79
CA THR A 173 -3.03 -14.10 4.04
C THR A 173 -2.00 -13.91 5.15
N GLY A 174 -2.45 -14.02 6.38
CA GLY A 174 -1.58 -13.92 7.55
C GLY A 174 -2.16 -13.04 8.65
N PRO A 175 -1.47 -12.93 9.77
CA PRO A 175 -1.90 -12.05 10.87
C PRO A 175 -2.08 -10.60 10.36
N GLY A 176 -3.21 -10.00 10.71
CA GLY A 176 -3.52 -8.62 10.33
C GLY A 176 -3.89 -8.39 8.87
N VAL A 177 -3.98 -9.42 8.02
CA VAL A 177 -4.47 -9.27 6.63
C VAL A 177 -5.98 -9.44 6.58
N ALA A 178 -6.68 -8.42 6.11
CA ALA A 178 -8.14 -8.41 5.98
C ALA A 178 -8.54 -8.08 4.53
N HIS A 179 -9.41 -8.90 3.95
CA HIS A 179 -9.95 -8.71 2.60
C HIS A 179 -11.28 -7.96 2.63
N VAL A 180 -11.42 -6.98 1.75
CA VAL A 180 -12.64 -6.17 1.59
C VAL A 180 -13.06 -6.17 0.12
N ASP A 181 -14.27 -6.65 -0.15
CA ASP A 181 -14.87 -6.63 -1.49
C ASP A 181 -15.10 -5.18 -1.95
N ALA A 182 -14.19 -4.68 -2.77
CA ALA A 182 -14.23 -3.34 -3.32
C ALA A 182 -15.15 -3.18 -4.54
N THR A 183 -15.92 -4.20 -4.91
CA THR A 183 -17.00 -4.09 -5.91
C THR A 183 -18.26 -3.46 -5.34
N GLN A 184 -18.43 -3.51 -4.03
CA GLN A 184 -19.57 -2.98 -3.29
C GLN A 184 -19.64 -1.46 -3.33
N SER A 185 -20.75 -0.91 -2.82
CA SER A 185 -20.89 0.55 -2.68
C SER A 185 -19.79 1.12 -1.78
N LYS A 186 -19.44 2.38 -2.02
CA LYS A 186 -18.40 3.08 -1.26
C LYS A 186 -18.63 3.00 0.26
N LYS A 187 -19.88 3.11 0.71
CA LYS A 187 -20.23 3.01 2.13
C LYS A 187 -19.94 1.62 2.69
N VAL A 188 -20.34 0.56 1.99
CA VAL A 188 -20.10 -0.83 2.42
C VAL A 188 -18.61 -1.12 2.55
N VAL A 189 -17.80 -0.70 1.57
CA VAL A 189 -16.34 -0.83 1.61
C VAL A 189 -15.75 -0.08 2.81
N GLN A 190 -16.19 1.14 3.04
CA GLN A 190 -15.74 1.97 4.17
C GLN A 190 -16.10 1.34 5.51
N ASP A 191 -17.33 0.86 5.68
CA ASP A 191 -17.81 0.24 6.91
C ASP A 191 -17.07 -1.09 7.19
N ALA A 192 -16.76 -1.87 6.15
CA ALA A 192 -15.97 -3.09 6.28
C ALA A 192 -14.52 -2.80 6.70
N ALA A 193 -13.85 -1.90 6.00
CA ALA A 193 -12.47 -1.50 6.34
C ALA A 193 -12.38 -0.86 7.74
N TRP A 194 -13.39 -0.08 8.13
CA TRP A 194 -13.45 0.52 9.46
C TRP A 194 -13.46 -0.51 10.58
N ARG A 195 -14.21 -1.61 10.43
CA ARG A 195 -14.25 -2.69 11.43
C ARG A 195 -12.87 -3.31 11.65
N GLU A 196 -12.13 -3.56 10.58
CA GLU A 196 -10.77 -4.14 10.66
C GLU A 196 -9.78 -3.16 11.33
N VAL A 197 -9.87 -1.89 10.98
CA VAL A 197 -9.02 -0.84 11.57
C VAL A 197 -9.33 -0.66 13.06
N MET A 198 -10.59 -0.63 13.45
CA MET A 198 -10.97 -0.47 14.86
C MET A 198 -10.57 -1.67 15.72
N ALA A 199 -10.52 -2.87 15.18
CA ALA A 199 -10.06 -4.04 15.91
C ALA A 199 -8.60 -3.88 16.41
N VAL A 200 -7.70 -3.31 15.59
CA VAL A 200 -6.30 -3.10 15.98
C VAL A 200 -6.08 -1.82 16.78
N THR A 201 -6.81 -0.74 16.50
CA THR A 201 -6.70 0.52 17.26
C THR A 201 -7.22 0.37 18.69
N ALA A 202 -8.30 -0.37 18.90
CA ALA A 202 -8.86 -0.64 20.23
C ALA A 202 -7.91 -1.51 21.09
N LEU A 203 -7.11 -2.38 20.50
CA LEU A 203 -6.09 -3.17 21.21
C LEU A 203 -4.90 -2.30 21.66
N SER A 204 -4.50 -1.33 20.86
CA SER A 204 -3.38 -0.43 21.18
C SER A 204 -3.71 0.53 22.35
N THR A 205 -4.96 0.96 22.46
CA THR A 205 -5.39 1.87 23.57
C THR A 205 -5.53 1.15 24.91
N ARG A 206 -5.74 -0.17 24.93
CA ARG A 206 -5.86 -0.97 26.17
C ARG A 206 -4.50 -1.38 26.79
N GLY A 207 -3.39 -1.24 26.07
CA GLY A 207 -2.04 -1.58 26.53
C GLY A 207 -1.31 -0.44 27.25
N VAL A 208 -1.96 0.68 27.54
CA VAL A 208 -1.38 1.88 28.19
C VAL A 208 -2.07 2.16 29.53
N SER A 209 -2.51 1.10 30.22
CA SER A 209 -3.08 1.20 31.58
C SER A 209 -2.16 0.56 32.59
#